data_d022263d5228ab281d6fbfe18d95b212
#
_entry.id   d022263d5228ab281d6fbfe18d95b212
#
_cell.length_a   1.000
_cell.length_b   1.000
_cell.length_c   1.000
_cell.angle_alpha   90.00
_cell.angle_beta   90.00
_cell.angle_gamma   90.00
#
_symmetry.space_group_name_H-M   'P 1'
#
loop_
_entity.id
_entity.type
_entity.pdbx_description
1 polymer ?
#
loop_
_entity_poly.entity_id
_entity_poly.type
_entity_poly.pdbx_seq_one_letter_code
_entity_poly.pdbx_strand_id
1 'polypeptide(L)'
;WDQLQKKFGVFSLDTVLVPAIDYSQNGFGVSEITANYWKISEKKLSINEKCELLPNGRSPHFGEKVVLPDLNRTLKGISENGRSYIYEGIIPEKISEYVQKFNGWLCEEDFSLHSSSWVRPISSNYRGYDVWECPPNGQGIAALIALNIVENIDLVNSDIDHVLQLHYKIEAMKIAFQDALWYVADPEKVNIPIQELLSKSYAKKRFNEIKEDSSSREYKRGNFIQHGDTVYVSVIDGNGNACSLINSLYQGFGTGLVVPETGIALQNRGALFSTNREHPNFLEPNKRPYNTIIPCMI
;
A
#
# COMPACT_ATOMS: atom_id res chain seq x y z
N TRP A 1 -4.80 -3.43 12.85
CA TRP A 1 -4.07 -4.17 13.89
C TRP A 1 -5.00 -4.70 14.99
N ASP A 2 -5.78 -3.84 15.65
CA ASP A 2 -6.70 -4.20 16.74
C ASP A 2 -7.71 -5.29 16.32
N GLN A 3 -8.35 -5.14 15.15
CA GLN A 3 -9.31 -6.12 14.62
C GLN A 3 -8.65 -7.47 14.32
N LEU A 4 -7.46 -7.45 13.71
CA LEU A 4 -6.72 -8.65 13.36
C LEU A 4 -6.27 -9.40 14.61
N GLN A 5 -5.70 -8.65 15.57
CA GLN A 5 -5.25 -9.19 16.85
C GLN A 5 -6.41 -9.80 17.64
N LYS A 6 -7.54 -9.11 17.76
CA LYS A 6 -8.73 -9.62 18.49
C LYS A 6 -9.30 -10.90 17.89
N LYS A 7 -9.21 -11.06 16.56
CA LYS A 7 -9.82 -12.22 15.89
C LYS A 7 -8.90 -13.43 15.83
N PHE A 8 -7.61 -13.22 15.63
CA PHE A 8 -6.65 -14.30 15.36
C PHE A 8 -5.44 -14.29 16.31
N GLY A 9 -5.20 -13.19 17.03
CA GLY A 9 -4.02 -13.04 17.86
C GLY A 9 -4.09 -13.88 19.13
N VAL A 10 -2.95 -14.49 19.47
CA VAL A 10 -2.73 -15.18 20.76
C VAL A 10 -2.14 -14.20 21.77
N PHE A 11 -1.26 -13.30 21.31
CA PHE A 11 -0.68 -12.24 22.14
C PHE A 11 -1.54 -10.99 22.14
N SER A 12 -1.54 -10.26 23.25
CA SER A 12 -2.21 -8.96 23.35
C SER A 12 -1.49 -7.86 22.53
N LEU A 13 -2.17 -6.77 22.24
CA LEU A 13 -1.62 -5.68 21.43
C LEU A 13 -0.39 -5.03 22.09
N ASP A 14 -0.41 -4.89 23.42
CA ASP A 14 0.73 -4.40 24.20
C ASP A 14 1.96 -5.30 24.04
N THR A 15 1.78 -6.62 24.05
CA THR A 15 2.87 -7.57 23.86
C THR A 15 3.47 -7.47 22.46
N VAL A 16 2.65 -7.39 21.40
CA VAL A 16 3.17 -7.34 20.02
C VAL A 16 3.81 -5.99 19.68
N LEU A 17 3.49 -4.92 20.41
CA LEU A 17 4.09 -3.59 20.21
C LEU A 17 5.42 -3.39 20.93
N VAL A 18 5.81 -4.30 21.86
CA VAL A 18 7.07 -4.18 22.64
C VAL A 18 8.29 -3.89 21.75
N PRO A 19 8.55 -4.63 20.65
CA PRO A 19 9.73 -4.36 19.82
C PRO A 19 9.70 -2.99 19.16
N ALA A 20 8.52 -2.53 18.70
CA ALA A 20 8.38 -1.22 18.06
C ALA A 20 8.58 -0.08 19.08
N ILE A 21 8.07 -0.26 20.31
CA ILE A 21 8.28 0.66 21.43
C ILE A 21 9.77 0.71 21.81
N ASP A 22 10.44 -0.44 21.86
CA ASP A 22 11.86 -0.51 22.16
C ASP A 22 12.70 0.21 21.10
N TYR A 23 12.50 -0.08 19.81
CA TYR A 23 13.21 0.59 18.73
C TYR A 23 12.96 2.11 18.70
N SER A 24 11.75 2.56 18.94
CA SER A 24 11.46 4.00 18.96
C SER A 24 12.08 4.69 20.19
N GLN A 25 12.14 4.01 21.34
CA GLN A 25 12.71 4.54 22.58
C GLN A 25 14.23 4.49 22.60
N ASN A 26 14.81 3.33 22.30
CA ASN A 26 16.24 3.08 22.40
C ASN A 26 16.99 3.35 21.10
N GLY A 27 16.26 3.54 20.00
CA GLY A 27 16.77 3.84 18.69
C GLY A 27 17.29 2.63 17.93
N PHE A 28 17.47 2.81 16.64
CA PHE A 28 17.99 1.80 15.70
C PHE A 28 19.05 2.42 14.79
N GLY A 29 19.98 1.58 14.33
CA GLY A 29 21.00 1.99 13.35
C GLY A 29 20.41 2.07 11.94
N VAL A 30 20.70 3.13 11.21
CA VAL A 30 20.22 3.33 9.84
C VAL A 30 21.08 2.55 8.86
N SER A 31 20.46 1.69 8.04
CA SER A 31 21.14 0.95 6.97
C SER A 31 21.52 1.89 5.81
N GLU A 32 22.46 1.47 4.97
CA GLU A 32 22.91 2.25 3.80
C GLU A 32 21.74 2.57 2.85
N ILE A 33 20.95 1.56 2.51
CA ILE A 33 19.79 1.71 1.63
C ILE A 33 18.75 2.66 2.26
N THR A 34 18.45 2.49 3.54
CA THR A 34 17.52 3.35 4.27
C THR A 34 17.99 4.80 4.30
N ALA A 35 19.29 5.03 4.56
CA ALA A 35 19.88 6.37 4.56
C ALA A 35 19.71 7.06 3.19
N ASN A 36 19.93 6.33 2.10
CA ASN A 36 19.76 6.85 0.75
C ASN A 36 18.30 7.27 0.46
N TYR A 37 17.33 6.41 0.75
CA TYR A 37 15.90 6.74 0.56
C TYR A 37 15.45 7.88 1.48
N TRP A 38 15.97 7.94 2.69
CA TRP A 38 15.68 9.04 3.62
C TRP A 38 16.22 10.37 3.08
N LYS A 39 17.45 10.35 2.53
CA LYS A 39 18.07 11.51 1.88
C LYS A 39 17.26 12.03 0.70
N ILE A 40 16.73 11.15 -0.14
CA ILE A 40 15.85 11.52 -1.26
C ILE A 40 14.61 12.26 -0.75
N SER A 41 14.09 11.86 0.42
CA SER A 41 12.88 12.42 1.03
C SER A 41 13.14 13.65 1.93
N GLU A 42 14.39 14.02 2.17
CA GLU A 42 14.78 15.10 3.10
C GLU A 42 14.06 16.42 2.81
N LYS A 43 14.06 16.83 1.51
CA LYS A 43 13.38 18.07 1.08
C LYS A 43 11.87 18.03 1.37
N LYS A 44 11.23 16.87 1.21
CA LYS A 44 9.81 16.68 1.52
C LYS A 44 9.55 16.81 3.03
N LEU A 45 10.40 16.20 3.85
CA LEU A 45 10.29 16.25 5.31
C LEU A 45 10.61 17.64 5.89
N SER A 46 11.39 18.46 5.20
CA SER A 46 11.79 19.81 5.68
C SER A 46 10.64 20.83 5.71
N ILE A 47 9.43 20.45 5.27
CA ILE A 47 8.23 21.27 5.46
C ILE A 47 7.82 21.40 6.93
N ASN A 48 8.23 20.45 7.78
CA ASN A 48 7.95 20.45 9.19
C ASN A 48 8.99 21.33 9.93
N GLU A 49 8.54 22.23 10.79
CA GLU A 49 9.44 23.09 11.59
C GLU A 49 10.35 22.29 12.50
N LYS A 50 9.80 21.23 13.11
CA LYS A 50 10.51 20.23 13.90
C LYS A 50 10.03 18.85 13.52
N CYS A 51 10.96 17.96 13.23
CA CYS A 51 10.63 16.62 12.78
C CYS A 51 11.66 15.62 13.32
N GLU A 52 11.22 14.67 14.13
CA GLU A 52 12.11 13.60 14.65
C GLU A 52 12.68 12.72 13.54
N LEU A 53 12.06 12.73 12.35
CA LEU A 53 12.56 12.07 11.16
C LEU A 53 13.71 12.85 10.48
N LEU A 54 14.01 14.06 10.91
CA LEU A 54 15.17 14.85 10.49
C LEU A 54 16.04 15.21 11.73
N PRO A 55 16.68 14.23 12.35
CA PRO A 55 17.54 14.50 13.49
C PRO A 55 18.64 15.52 13.08
N ASN A 56 18.80 16.55 13.90
CA ASN A 56 19.71 17.68 13.60
C ASN A 56 19.36 18.45 12.30
N GLY A 57 18.09 18.44 11.86
CA GLY A 57 17.62 19.17 10.68
C GLY A 57 17.99 18.55 9.33
N ARG A 58 18.49 17.30 9.31
CA ARG A 58 18.83 16.54 8.09
C ARG A 58 18.44 15.08 8.19
N SER A 59 18.44 14.38 7.07
CA SER A 59 18.33 12.92 7.04
C SER A 59 19.52 12.26 7.74
N PRO A 60 19.32 11.15 8.46
CA PRO A 60 20.40 10.43 9.10
C PRO A 60 21.30 9.75 8.06
N HIS A 61 22.59 9.65 8.36
CA HIS A 61 23.55 8.93 7.56
C HIS A 61 23.56 7.44 7.90
N PHE A 62 24.16 6.63 7.02
CA PHE A 62 24.41 5.22 7.30
C PHE A 62 25.16 5.03 8.63
N GLY A 63 24.68 4.12 9.45
CA GLY A 63 25.23 3.81 10.77
C GLY A 63 24.84 4.77 11.90
N GLU A 64 24.20 5.91 11.59
CA GLU A 64 23.68 6.78 12.63
C GLU A 64 22.52 6.13 13.38
N LYS A 65 22.43 6.42 14.66
CA LYS A 65 21.35 5.96 15.51
C LYS A 65 20.21 6.98 15.50
N VAL A 66 19.01 6.53 15.18
CA VAL A 66 17.79 7.34 15.20
C VAL A 66 16.91 6.92 16.36
N VAL A 67 16.43 7.87 17.12
CA VAL A 67 15.46 7.73 18.23
C VAL A 67 14.22 8.52 17.86
N LEU A 68 13.03 7.98 18.13
CA LEU A 68 11.74 8.55 17.74
C LEU A 68 10.85 8.75 18.98
N PRO A 69 11.12 9.76 19.80
CA PRO A 69 10.45 9.95 21.09
C PRO A 69 8.94 10.25 20.95
N ASP A 70 8.54 10.97 19.91
CA ASP A 70 7.13 11.28 19.68
C ASP A 70 6.37 10.05 19.21
N LEU A 71 6.93 9.29 18.27
CA LEU A 71 6.37 8.00 17.83
C LEU A 71 6.33 7.00 19.00
N ASN A 72 7.35 6.98 19.86
CA ASN A 72 7.36 6.14 21.05
C ASN A 72 6.17 6.43 21.97
N ARG A 73 5.86 7.71 22.19
CA ARG A 73 4.70 8.13 22.98
C ARG A 73 3.39 7.63 22.37
N THR A 74 3.27 7.77 21.06
CA THR A 74 2.09 7.28 20.33
C THR A 74 1.94 5.76 20.41
N LEU A 75 3.03 5.00 20.21
CA LEU A 75 3.00 3.54 20.31
C LEU A 75 2.66 3.06 21.73
N LYS A 76 3.16 3.72 22.78
CA LYS A 76 2.78 3.45 24.17
C LYS A 76 1.30 3.72 24.40
N GLY A 77 0.79 4.85 23.90
CA GLY A 77 -0.63 5.18 24.00
C GLY A 77 -1.53 4.13 23.33
N ILE A 78 -1.13 3.61 22.16
CA ILE A 78 -1.83 2.52 21.49
C ILE A 78 -1.74 1.23 22.30
N SER A 79 -0.57 0.92 22.87
CA SER A 79 -0.36 -0.27 23.69
C SER A 79 -1.28 -0.30 24.93
N GLU A 80 -1.48 0.85 25.56
CA GLU A 80 -2.26 1.00 26.78
C GLU A 80 -3.77 1.13 26.53
N ASN A 81 -4.17 1.82 25.47
CA ASN A 81 -5.56 2.21 25.23
C ASN A 81 -6.15 1.58 23.93
N GLY A 82 -5.35 0.81 23.20
CA GLY A 82 -5.79 0.17 21.97
C GLY A 82 -6.17 1.17 20.87
N ARG A 83 -7.14 0.77 20.06
CA ARG A 83 -7.64 1.53 18.90
C ARG A 83 -8.11 2.94 19.27
N SER A 84 -8.76 3.11 20.41
CA SER A 84 -9.37 4.40 20.82
C SER A 84 -8.33 5.52 20.88
N TYR A 85 -7.08 5.22 21.25
CA TYR A 85 -6.02 6.22 21.30
C TYR A 85 -5.77 6.94 19.97
N ILE A 86 -5.93 6.24 18.84
CA ILE A 86 -5.71 6.80 17.49
C ILE A 86 -6.96 7.44 16.91
N TYR A 87 -8.14 6.91 17.24
CA TYR A 87 -9.37 7.32 16.58
C TYR A 87 -10.26 8.23 17.44
N GLU A 88 -9.89 8.46 18.69
CA GLU A 88 -10.67 9.26 19.65
C GLU A 88 -9.74 10.17 20.47
N GLY A 89 -10.18 11.38 20.81
CA GLY A 89 -9.47 12.31 21.66
C GLY A 89 -8.30 13.05 20.99
N ILE A 90 -7.15 13.12 21.68
CA ILE A 90 -6.06 14.05 21.36
C ILE A 90 -5.35 13.79 20.02
N ILE A 91 -5.28 12.54 19.55
CA ILE A 91 -4.57 12.22 18.29
C ILE A 91 -5.36 12.71 17.06
N PRO A 92 -6.66 12.43 16.93
CA PRO A 92 -7.50 13.03 15.89
C PRO A 92 -7.47 14.55 15.87
N GLU A 93 -7.57 15.20 17.05
CA GLU A 93 -7.50 16.64 17.20
C GLU A 93 -6.18 17.19 16.62
N LYS A 94 -5.03 16.67 17.07
CA LYS A 94 -3.70 17.10 16.58
C LYS A 94 -3.53 16.88 15.07
N ILE A 95 -4.00 15.75 14.55
CA ILE A 95 -3.91 15.48 13.11
C ILE A 95 -4.78 16.46 12.33
N SER A 96 -6.02 16.67 12.76
CA SER A 96 -6.98 17.57 12.11
C SER A 96 -6.46 19.01 12.09
N GLU A 97 -6.04 19.53 13.24
CA GLU A 97 -5.46 20.88 13.35
C GLU A 97 -4.22 21.04 12.46
N TYR A 98 -3.35 20.02 12.43
CA TYR A 98 -2.13 20.10 11.63
C TYR A 98 -2.41 20.06 10.13
N VAL A 99 -3.31 19.19 9.68
CA VAL A 99 -3.72 19.10 8.27
C VAL A 99 -4.41 20.37 7.78
N GLN A 100 -5.23 21.00 8.63
CA GLN A 100 -5.92 22.25 8.31
C GLN A 100 -4.96 23.42 8.09
N LYS A 101 -3.79 23.46 8.75
CA LYS A 101 -2.73 24.47 8.49
C LYS A 101 -2.21 24.41 7.05
N PHE A 102 -2.37 23.28 6.37
CA PHE A 102 -2.01 23.07 4.97
C PHE A 102 -3.24 23.06 4.03
N ASN A 103 -4.38 23.64 4.47
CA ASN A 103 -5.65 23.64 3.75
C ASN A 103 -6.20 22.26 3.41
N GLY A 104 -5.84 21.24 4.20
CA GLY A 104 -6.43 19.90 4.08
C GLY A 104 -7.81 19.82 4.73
N TRP A 105 -8.58 18.81 4.39
CA TRP A 105 -9.99 18.67 4.77
C TRP A 105 -10.22 17.67 5.92
N LEU A 106 -9.20 16.90 6.29
CA LEU A 106 -9.33 15.88 7.33
C LEU A 106 -9.72 16.53 8.67
N CYS A 107 -10.74 15.97 9.31
CA CYS A 107 -11.26 16.44 10.60
C CYS A 107 -11.46 15.27 11.58
N GLU A 108 -11.73 15.57 12.83
CA GLU A 108 -11.91 14.57 13.89
C GLU A 108 -13.04 13.59 13.61
N GLU A 109 -14.11 14.04 12.93
CA GLU A 109 -15.24 13.20 12.57
C GLU A 109 -14.83 12.05 11.62
N ASP A 110 -13.87 12.29 10.72
CA ASP A 110 -13.35 11.26 9.81
C ASP A 110 -12.70 10.09 10.57
N PHE A 111 -12.09 10.38 11.72
CA PHE A 111 -11.51 9.34 12.59
C PHE A 111 -12.59 8.58 13.33
N SER A 112 -13.56 9.28 13.92
CA SER A 112 -14.64 8.65 14.70
C SER A 112 -15.55 7.76 13.84
N LEU A 113 -15.77 8.15 12.59
CA LEU A 113 -16.56 7.38 11.61
C LEU A 113 -15.79 6.22 10.98
N HIS A 114 -14.45 6.17 11.15
CA HIS A 114 -13.67 5.11 10.55
C HIS A 114 -13.99 3.73 11.15
N SER A 115 -14.23 2.77 10.27
CA SER A 115 -14.34 1.35 10.61
C SER A 115 -13.52 0.48 9.67
N SER A 116 -12.86 -0.53 10.24
CA SER A 116 -12.21 -1.58 9.47
C SER A 116 -13.22 -2.61 9.00
N SER A 117 -13.08 -3.10 7.78
CA SER A 117 -13.99 -4.09 7.20
C SER A 117 -13.27 -5.40 6.89
N TRP A 118 -13.95 -6.51 7.13
CA TRP A 118 -13.55 -7.83 6.66
C TRP A 118 -14.08 -8.04 5.26
N VAL A 119 -13.21 -8.39 4.33
CA VAL A 119 -13.58 -8.61 2.94
C VAL A 119 -13.29 -10.05 2.53
N ARG A 120 -14.03 -10.56 1.56
CA ARG A 120 -13.76 -11.86 0.96
C ARG A 120 -12.66 -11.68 -0.10
N PRO A 121 -11.55 -12.45 -0.04
CA PRO A 121 -10.53 -12.41 -1.06
C PRO A 121 -11.07 -12.80 -2.43
N ILE A 122 -10.44 -12.28 -3.47
CA ILE A 122 -10.62 -12.70 -4.87
C ILE A 122 -9.46 -13.62 -5.26
N SER A 123 -9.69 -14.52 -6.21
CA SER A 123 -8.64 -15.43 -6.67
C SER A 123 -8.69 -15.70 -8.16
N SER A 124 -7.59 -16.18 -8.66
CA SER A 124 -7.50 -16.81 -9.99
C SER A 124 -6.59 -18.02 -9.94
N ASN A 125 -6.96 -19.08 -10.66
CA ASN A 125 -6.08 -20.23 -10.83
C ASN A 125 -4.99 -19.90 -11.86
N TYR A 126 -3.74 -20.14 -11.51
CA TYR A 126 -2.58 -20.00 -12.39
C TYR A 126 -1.79 -21.31 -12.39
N ARG A 127 -1.85 -22.04 -13.48
CA ARG A 127 -1.10 -23.29 -13.67
C ARG A 127 -1.30 -24.33 -12.55
N GLY A 128 -2.54 -24.43 -12.04
CA GLY A 128 -2.90 -25.38 -10.98
C GLY A 128 -2.80 -24.83 -9.56
N TYR A 129 -2.31 -23.61 -9.36
CA TYR A 129 -2.25 -22.92 -8.06
C TYR A 129 -3.30 -21.82 -8.00
N ASP A 130 -4.03 -21.75 -6.89
CA ASP A 130 -4.96 -20.65 -6.64
C ASP A 130 -4.22 -19.51 -5.97
N VAL A 131 -4.18 -18.37 -6.66
CA VAL A 131 -3.55 -17.14 -6.18
C VAL A 131 -4.64 -16.22 -5.65
N TRP A 132 -4.53 -15.81 -4.40
CA TRP A 132 -5.51 -15.02 -3.66
C TRP A 132 -5.01 -13.63 -3.38
N GLU A 133 -5.89 -12.64 -3.56
CA GLU A 133 -5.60 -11.22 -3.35
C GLU A 133 -6.75 -10.52 -2.61
N CYS A 134 -6.44 -9.39 -1.96
CA CYS A 134 -7.49 -8.50 -1.50
C CYS A 134 -8.26 -7.92 -2.69
N PRO A 135 -9.60 -7.79 -2.56
CA PRO A 135 -10.42 -7.25 -3.63
C PRO A 135 -10.16 -5.74 -3.84
N PRO A 136 -10.69 -5.13 -4.91
CA PRO A 136 -10.78 -3.67 -5.00
C PRO A 136 -11.39 -3.04 -3.73
N ASN A 137 -10.98 -1.87 -3.33
CA ASN A 137 -10.16 -0.82 -3.98
C ASN A 137 -8.65 -1.10 -4.04
N GLY A 138 -8.16 -2.26 -3.59
CA GLY A 138 -6.77 -2.68 -3.73
C GLY A 138 -6.41 -3.07 -5.17
N GLN A 139 -5.13 -2.90 -5.51
CA GLN A 139 -4.62 -3.23 -6.86
C GLN A 139 -4.29 -4.72 -7.04
N GLY A 140 -4.52 -5.59 -6.07
CA GLY A 140 -4.19 -7.02 -6.15
C GLY A 140 -4.78 -7.71 -7.38
N ILE A 141 -5.94 -7.26 -7.85
CA ILE A 141 -6.54 -7.73 -9.10
C ILE A 141 -5.59 -7.59 -10.31
N ALA A 142 -4.69 -6.59 -10.34
CA ALA A 142 -3.73 -6.43 -11.43
C ALA A 142 -2.77 -7.63 -11.51
N ALA A 143 -2.33 -8.17 -10.38
CA ALA A 143 -1.49 -9.37 -10.35
C ALA A 143 -2.25 -10.57 -10.92
N LEU A 144 -3.52 -10.75 -10.54
CA LEU A 144 -4.36 -11.85 -11.03
C LEU A 144 -4.63 -11.73 -12.54
N ILE A 145 -4.90 -10.52 -13.05
CA ILE A 145 -5.07 -10.26 -14.49
C ILE A 145 -3.77 -10.59 -15.23
N ALA A 146 -2.62 -10.12 -14.74
CA ALA A 146 -1.33 -10.38 -15.36
C ALA A 146 -1.01 -11.88 -15.41
N LEU A 147 -1.24 -12.62 -14.32
CA LEU A 147 -1.07 -14.07 -14.27
C LEU A 147 -1.96 -14.78 -15.28
N ASN A 148 -3.22 -14.38 -15.41
CA ASN A 148 -4.14 -14.95 -16.40
C ASN A 148 -3.68 -14.66 -17.84
N ILE A 149 -3.10 -13.50 -18.10
CA ILE A 149 -2.57 -13.15 -19.44
C ILE A 149 -1.33 -14.01 -19.76
N VAL A 150 -0.35 -14.06 -18.84
CA VAL A 150 0.88 -14.83 -19.08
C VAL A 150 0.68 -16.34 -19.09
N GLU A 151 -0.43 -16.84 -18.56
CA GLU A 151 -0.77 -18.27 -18.64
C GLU A 151 -0.96 -18.75 -20.09
N ASN A 152 -1.27 -17.82 -21.01
CA ASN A 152 -1.38 -18.14 -22.44
C ASN A 152 -0.04 -18.36 -23.14
N ILE A 153 1.09 -18.10 -22.48
CA ILE A 153 2.42 -18.43 -23.00
C ILE A 153 2.66 -19.94 -22.87
N ASP A 154 2.93 -20.60 -23.98
CA ASP A 154 3.35 -22.01 -23.99
C ASP A 154 4.84 -22.08 -23.59
N LEU A 155 5.11 -22.23 -22.30
CA LEU A 155 6.48 -22.35 -21.79
C LEU A 155 7.07 -23.76 -21.95
N VAL A 156 6.25 -24.76 -22.30
CA VAL A 156 6.67 -26.17 -22.34
C VAL A 156 7.05 -26.60 -23.76
N ASN A 157 6.26 -26.18 -24.76
CA ASN A 157 6.39 -26.64 -26.11
C ASN A 157 6.99 -25.61 -27.08
N SER A 158 7.30 -24.41 -26.59
CA SER A 158 7.87 -23.33 -27.41
C SER A 158 9.36 -23.11 -27.07
N ASP A 159 10.18 -22.97 -28.11
CA ASP A 159 11.57 -22.51 -28.02
C ASP A 159 11.65 -20.99 -27.71
N ILE A 160 10.71 -20.49 -26.89
CA ILE A 160 10.67 -19.07 -26.50
C ILE A 160 11.89 -18.77 -25.62
N ASP A 161 12.76 -17.89 -26.09
CA ASP A 161 13.93 -17.46 -25.35
C ASP A 161 13.55 -16.63 -24.11
N HIS A 162 14.51 -16.44 -23.22
CA HIS A 162 14.29 -15.70 -21.98
C HIS A 162 13.90 -14.22 -22.22
N VAL A 163 14.35 -13.62 -23.32
CA VAL A 163 14.06 -12.21 -23.66
C VAL A 163 12.59 -12.08 -24.03
N LEU A 164 12.08 -12.99 -24.88
CA LEU A 164 10.69 -12.98 -25.28
C LEU A 164 9.76 -13.34 -24.11
N GLN A 165 10.17 -14.28 -23.23
CA GLN A 165 9.43 -14.56 -21.99
C GLN A 165 9.32 -13.32 -21.10
N LEU A 166 10.41 -12.56 -20.93
CA LEU A 166 10.43 -11.33 -20.16
C LEU A 166 9.56 -10.25 -20.82
N HIS A 167 9.63 -10.14 -22.15
CA HIS A 167 8.79 -9.24 -22.93
C HIS A 167 7.29 -9.48 -22.66
N TYR A 168 6.82 -10.73 -22.79
CA TYR A 168 5.42 -11.07 -22.50
C TYR A 168 4.99 -10.74 -21.07
N LYS A 169 5.85 -11.01 -20.08
CA LYS A 169 5.57 -10.68 -18.68
C LYS A 169 5.43 -9.18 -18.47
N ILE A 170 6.31 -8.38 -19.07
CA ILE A 170 6.27 -6.92 -18.98
C ILE A 170 5.02 -6.37 -19.67
N GLU A 171 4.71 -6.83 -20.87
CA GLU A 171 3.51 -6.39 -21.61
C GLU A 171 2.21 -6.79 -20.88
N ALA A 172 2.14 -8.01 -20.34
CA ALA A 172 1.01 -8.44 -19.52
C ALA A 172 0.81 -7.56 -18.27
N MET A 173 1.89 -7.19 -17.60
CA MET A 173 1.81 -6.26 -16.46
C MET A 173 1.32 -4.88 -16.88
N LYS A 174 1.79 -4.35 -18.01
CA LYS A 174 1.30 -3.06 -18.54
C LYS A 174 -0.20 -3.10 -18.81
N ILE A 175 -0.68 -4.16 -19.44
CA ILE A 175 -2.10 -4.38 -19.74
C ILE A 175 -2.90 -4.48 -18.44
N ALA A 176 -2.44 -5.30 -17.50
CA ALA A 176 -3.11 -5.50 -16.22
C ALA A 176 -3.22 -4.21 -15.39
N PHE A 177 -2.16 -3.41 -15.38
CA PHE A 177 -2.20 -2.10 -14.73
C PHE A 177 -3.11 -1.11 -15.45
N GLN A 178 -3.15 -1.13 -16.78
CA GLN A 178 -4.10 -0.30 -17.52
C GLN A 178 -5.54 -0.60 -17.12
N ASP A 179 -5.89 -1.88 -17.04
CA ASP A 179 -7.22 -2.30 -16.62
C ASP A 179 -7.49 -1.94 -15.17
N ALA A 180 -6.55 -2.25 -14.27
CA ALA A 180 -6.71 -1.95 -12.84
C ALA A 180 -6.91 -0.46 -12.57
N LEU A 181 -6.17 0.41 -13.25
CA LEU A 181 -6.29 1.85 -13.06
C LEU A 181 -7.59 2.43 -13.56
N TRP A 182 -8.17 1.82 -14.55
CA TRP A 182 -9.48 2.27 -15.02
C TRP A 182 -10.61 1.72 -14.18
N TYR A 183 -10.57 0.42 -13.84
CA TYR A 183 -11.70 -0.25 -13.21
C TYR A 183 -11.66 -0.24 -11.68
N VAL A 184 -10.46 -0.19 -11.06
CA VAL A 184 -10.35 -0.27 -9.59
C VAL A 184 -10.72 1.06 -8.94
N ALA A 185 -11.78 0.99 -8.13
CA ALA A 185 -12.30 2.10 -7.35
C ALA A 185 -12.91 1.54 -6.06
N ASP A 186 -13.59 2.36 -5.28
CA ASP A 186 -14.33 1.92 -4.11
C ASP A 186 -15.54 1.05 -4.52
N PRO A 187 -15.58 -0.25 -4.18
CA PRO A 187 -16.67 -1.15 -4.56
C PRO A 187 -18.01 -0.79 -3.90
N GLU A 188 -18.02 0.03 -2.85
CA GLU A 188 -19.26 0.53 -2.25
C GLU A 188 -19.88 1.67 -3.08
N LYS A 189 -19.12 2.28 -3.98
CA LYS A 189 -19.55 3.40 -4.83
C LYS A 189 -19.66 3.06 -6.30
N VAL A 190 -18.93 2.03 -6.77
CA VAL A 190 -18.81 1.69 -8.18
C VAL A 190 -18.91 0.17 -8.38
N ASN A 191 -19.69 -0.26 -9.35
CA ASN A 191 -19.68 -1.66 -9.76
C ASN A 191 -18.43 -1.99 -10.59
N ILE A 192 -17.60 -2.88 -10.06
CA ILE A 192 -16.34 -3.30 -10.69
C ILE A 192 -16.56 -4.69 -11.31
N PRO A 193 -16.31 -4.88 -12.62
CA PRO A 193 -16.55 -6.16 -13.30
C PRO A 193 -15.44 -7.19 -13.03
N ILE A 194 -15.29 -7.59 -11.75
CA ILE A 194 -14.21 -8.48 -11.28
C ILE A 194 -14.23 -9.81 -12.01
N GLN A 195 -15.40 -10.40 -12.21
CA GLN A 195 -15.56 -11.71 -12.84
C GLN A 195 -15.10 -11.68 -14.30
N GLU A 196 -15.45 -10.63 -15.02
CA GLU A 196 -15.05 -10.42 -16.41
C GLU A 196 -13.54 -10.19 -16.53
N LEU A 197 -13.00 -9.30 -15.69
CA LEU A 197 -11.56 -8.99 -15.65
C LEU A 197 -10.69 -10.21 -15.34
N LEU A 198 -11.17 -11.13 -14.50
CA LEU A 198 -10.48 -12.35 -14.12
C LEU A 198 -10.81 -13.56 -15.02
N SER A 199 -11.69 -13.40 -16.02
CA SER A 199 -12.03 -14.51 -16.92
C SER A 199 -10.87 -14.90 -17.85
N LYS A 200 -10.70 -16.19 -18.07
CA LYS A 200 -9.66 -16.70 -18.99
C LYS A 200 -9.90 -16.27 -20.45
N SER A 201 -11.15 -16.05 -20.82
CA SER A 201 -11.52 -15.53 -22.14
C SER A 201 -11.06 -14.09 -22.34
N TYR A 202 -11.23 -13.24 -21.33
CA TYR A 202 -10.72 -11.88 -21.32
C TYR A 202 -9.19 -11.87 -21.40
N ALA A 203 -8.54 -12.66 -20.57
CA ALA A 203 -7.07 -12.78 -20.55
C ALA A 203 -6.50 -13.21 -21.91
N LYS A 204 -7.13 -14.18 -22.61
CA LYS A 204 -6.73 -14.59 -23.95
C LYS A 204 -6.89 -13.45 -24.96
N LYS A 205 -7.98 -12.68 -24.88
CA LYS A 205 -8.18 -11.51 -25.75
C LYS A 205 -7.07 -10.48 -25.53
N ARG A 206 -6.74 -10.17 -24.27
CA ARG A 206 -5.68 -9.22 -23.92
C ARG A 206 -4.29 -9.72 -24.32
N PHE A 207 -4.02 -11.02 -24.17
CA PHE A 207 -2.77 -11.63 -24.64
C PHE A 207 -2.55 -11.43 -26.14
N ASN A 208 -3.58 -11.56 -26.96
CA ASN A 208 -3.51 -11.37 -28.40
C ASN A 208 -3.24 -9.90 -28.83
N GLU A 209 -3.29 -8.94 -27.91
CA GLU A 209 -2.90 -7.56 -28.17
C GLU A 209 -1.38 -7.35 -28.06
N ILE A 210 -0.65 -8.30 -27.46
CA ILE A 210 0.81 -8.25 -27.31
C ILE A 210 1.47 -8.59 -28.63
N LYS A 211 2.35 -7.72 -29.10
CA LYS A 211 3.17 -7.95 -30.31
C LYS A 211 4.53 -8.48 -29.88
N GLU A 212 5.01 -9.52 -30.53
CA GLU A 212 6.29 -10.18 -30.21
C GLU A 212 7.52 -9.31 -30.55
N ASP A 213 7.41 -8.51 -31.59
CA ASP A 213 8.52 -7.76 -32.20
C ASP A 213 8.64 -6.31 -31.70
N SER A 214 7.68 -5.86 -30.93
CA SER A 214 7.62 -4.45 -30.49
C SER A 214 6.97 -4.28 -29.12
N SER A 215 7.58 -3.45 -28.29
CA SER A 215 6.97 -3.00 -27.04
C SER A 215 5.91 -1.95 -27.33
N SER A 216 4.73 -2.11 -26.77
CA SER A 216 3.70 -1.07 -26.85
C SER A 216 4.13 0.15 -26.06
N ARG A 217 4.26 1.32 -26.72
CA ARG A 217 4.57 2.60 -26.06
C ARG A 217 3.37 3.17 -25.34
N GLU A 218 2.17 2.83 -25.74
CA GLU A 218 0.91 3.30 -25.15
C GLU A 218 -0.12 2.15 -25.18
N TYR A 219 -0.30 1.51 -24.05
CA TYR A 219 -1.63 1.07 -23.73
C TYR A 219 -2.35 2.35 -23.30
N LYS A 220 -3.41 2.74 -24.01
CA LYS A 220 -4.13 3.96 -23.72
C LYS A 220 -4.51 4.01 -22.24
N ARG A 221 -3.96 5.02 -21.55
CA ARG A 221 -4.26 5.52 -20.20
C ARG A 221 -3.45 4.94 -19.04
N GLY A 222 -2.63 5.80 -18.46
CA GLY A 222 -1.97 5.69 -17.16
C GLY A 222 -0.55 6.23 -17.17
N ASN A 223 -0.35 7.47 -16.79
CA ASN A 223 0.98 7.99 -16.44
C ASN A 223 1.35 7.47 -15.06
N PHE A 224 2.36 6.60 -14.98
CA PHE A 224 2.92 6.15 -13.70
C PHE A 224 4.28 6.76 -13.44
N ILE A 225 4.37 7.45 -12.33
CA ILE A 225 5.61 7.66 -11.61
C ILE A 225 5.44 6.89 -10.30
N GLN A 226 6.03 5.71 -10.19
CA GLN A 226 6.00 4.94 -8.95
C GLN A 226 7.37 4.98 -8.28
N HIS A 227 7.41 5.62 -7.12
CA HIS A 227 8.36 5.34 -6.07
C HIS A 227 7.53 5.09 -4.82
N GLY A 228 7.33 3.84 -4.43
CA GLY A 228 6.53 3.45 -3.27
C GLY A 228 7.42 2.96 -2.15
N ASP A 229 7.24 3.48 -0.95
CA ASP A 229 7.74 2.89 0.28
C ASP A 229 6.63 2.08 0.91
N THR A 230 6.78 0.78 0.89
CA THR A 230 5.79 -0.16 1.42
C THR A 230 6.53 -1.24 2.21
N VAL A 231 6.02 -1.57 3.39
CA VAL A 231 6.50 -2.71 4.18
C VAL A 231 5.54 -3.88 3.95
N TYR A 232 6.09 -4.98 3.43
CA TYR A 232 5.39 -6.24 3.28
C TYR A 232 6.04 -7.30 4.16
N VAL A 233 5.23 -8.03 4.92
CA VAL A 233 5.68 -9.13 5.77
C VAL A 233 4.83 -10.36 5.48
N SER A 234 5.47 -11.49 5.21
CA SER A 234 4.83 -12.80 5.16
C SER A 234 5.42 -13.69 6.23
N VAL A 235 4.56 -14.40 6.96
CA VAL A 235 4.95 -15.32 8.04
C VAL A 235 4.16 -16.60 7.91
N ILE A 236 4.83 -17.74 8.06
CA ILE A 236 4.20 -19.05 8.20
C ILE A 236 4.77 -19.67 9.47
N ASP A 237 3.91 -20.11 10.38
CA ASP A 237 4.32 -20.78 11.61
C ASP A 237 4.43 -22.30 11.45
N GLY A 238 4.93 -22.98 12.50
CA GLY A 238 5.07 -24.43 12.52
C GLY A 238 3.75 -25.23 12.46
N ASN A 239 2.61 -24.56 12.64
CA ASN A 239 1.28 -25.16 12.55
C ASN A 239 0.62 -24.93 11.18
N GLY A 240 1.31 -24.25 10.25
CA GLY A 240 0.79 -23.90 8.93
C GLY A 240 -0.12 -22.66 8.91
N ASN A 241 -0.19 -21.89 10.01
CA ASN A 241 -0.86 -20.60 9.98
C ASN A 241 -0.01 -19.64 9.15
N ALA A 242 -0.65 -18.93 8.21
CA ALA A 242 0.02 -17.97 7.33
C ALA A 242 -0.56 -16.56 7.50
N CYS A 243 0.32 -15.57 7.48
CA CYS A 243 -0.06 -14.15 7.50
C CYS A 243 0.68 -13.41 6.38
N SER A 244 -0.07 -12.68 5.58
CA SER A 244 0.42 -11.78 4.54
C SER A 244 -0.04 -10.37 4.89
N LEU A 245 0.89 -9.52 5.38
CA LEU A 245 0.59 -8.19 5.92
C LEU A 245 1.32 -7.11 5.13
N ILE A 246 0.57 -6.12 4.70
CA ILE A 246 1.10 -4.90 4.07
C ILE A 246 0.72 -3.67 4.86
N ASN A 247 1.70 -2.79 5.08
CA ASN A 247 1.51 -1.45 5.63
C ASN A 247 2.26 -0.42 4.77
N SER A 248 1.59 0.68 4.41
CA SER A 248 2.12 1.61 3.42
C SER A 248 1.58 3.02 3.60
N LEU A 249 2.47 4.00 3.45
CA LEU A 249 2.12 5.42 3.33
C LEU A 249 1.89 5.84 1.86
N TYR A 250 2.01 4.92 0.90
CA TYR A 250 2.03 5.05 -0.55
C TYR A 250 3.40 5.51 -1.07
N GLN A 251 3.77 6.77 -0.97
CA GLN A 251 5.11 7.24 -1.35
C GLN A 251 5.99 7.44 -0.11
N GLY A 252 7.31 7.49 -0.30
CA GLY A 252 8.27 7.71 0.78
C GLY A 252 7.86 8.84 1.73
N PHE A 253 7.67 8.49 3.00
CA PHE A 253 7.13 9.37 4.04
C PHE A 253 5.78 10.03 3.71
N GLY A 254 4.98 9.42 2.82
CA GLY A 254 3.64 9.88 2.46
C GLY A 254 3.59 11.31 1.95
N THR A 255 2.81 12.17 2.61
CA THR A 255 2.74 13.61 2.31
C THR A 255 4.03 14.37 2.69
N GLY A 256 4.88 13.79 3.52
CA GLY A 256 5.98 14.48 4.19
C GLY A 256 5.56 15.22 5.47
N LEU A 257 4.26 15.32 5.74
CA LEU A 257 3.75 15.91 6.99
C LEU A 257 3.89 14.90 8.13
N VAL A 258 4.61 15.29 9.17
CA VAL A 258 4.75 14.55 10.42
C VAL A 258 4.09 15.36 11.51
N VAL A 259 3.03 14.82 12.09
CA VAL A 259 2.21 15.53 13.06
C VAL A 259 3.02 15.77 14.34
N PRO A 260 3.21 17.03 14.75
CA PRO A 260 4.03 17.36 15.91
C PRO A 260 3.60 16.61 17.18
N GLU A 261 4.56 16.24 18.00
CA GLU A 261 4.37 15.52 19.28
C GLU A 261 3.71 14.12 19.16
N THR A 262 3.47 13.62 17.95
CA THR A 262 2.91 12.28 17.73
C THR A 262 3.85 11.36 16.95
N GLY A 263 4.79 11.90 16.17
CA GLY A 263 5.65 11.14 15.27
C GLY A 263 4.89 10.46 14.11
N ILE A 264 3.61 10.77 13.92
CA ILE A 264 2.78 10.17 12.87
C ILE A 264 3.04 10.87 11.54
N ALA A 265 3.63 10.13 10.59
CA ALA A 265 3.74 10.56 9.20
C ALA A 265 2.42 10.27 8.46
N LEU A 266 1.86 11.28 7.79
CA LEU A 266 0.59 11.16 7.09
C LEU A 266 0.76 10.57 5.69
N GLN A 267 0.00 9.52 5.39
CA GLN A 267 -0.02 8.90 4.08
C GLN A 267 -0.54 9.85 2.99
N ASN A 268 -0.13 9.65 1.73
CA ASN A 268 -0.56 10.47 0.60
C ASN A 268 -1.38 9.72 -0.46
N ARG A 269 -2.11 8.72 -0.07
CA ARG A 269 -2.87 7.84 -0.96
C ARG A 269 -4.02 8.55 -1.68
N GLY A 270 -4.51 9.66 -1.14
CA GLY A 270 -5.50 10.53 -1.80
C GLY A 270 -5.05 11.06 -3.17
N ALA A 271 -3.73 11.13 -3.42
CA ALA A 271 -3.19 11.50 -4.74
C ALA A 271 -3.55 10.50 -5.86
N LEU A 272 -4.07 9.31 -5.51
CA LEU A 272 -4.50 8.30 -6.47
C LEU A 272 -5.94 8.50 -6.96
N PHE A 273 -6.71 9.40 -6.39
CA PHE A 273 -7.99 9.77 -6.98
C PHE A 273 -7.83 10.43 -8.34
N SER A 274 -8.78 10.17 -9.22
CA SER A 274 -8.90 10.90 -10.49
C SER A 274 -9.66 12.21 -10.30
N THR A 275 -9.22 13.26 -10.99
CA THR A 275 -9.96 14.53 -11.11
C THR A 275 -10.92 14.54 -12.32
N ASN A 276 -10.88 13.50 -13.17
CA ASN A 276 -11.83 13.34 -14.26
C ASN A 276 -13.14 12.76 -13.72
N ARG A 277 -14.23 13.48 -13.88
CA ARG A 277 -15.57 13.10 -13.39
C ARG A 277 -16.14 11.81 -13.99
N GLU A 278 -15.69 11.44 -15.18
CA GLU A 278 -16.10 10.20 -15.84
C GLU A 278 -15.35 8.95 -15.34
N HIS A 279 -14.31 9.17 -14.55
CA HIS A 279 -13.47 8.08 -14.07
C HIS A 279 -14.11 7.39 -12.85
N PRO A 280 -14.20 6.04 -12.80
CA PRO A 280 -14.74 5.33 -11.66
C PRO A 280 -14.11 5.71 -10.31
N ASN A 281 -12.81 6.00 -10.29
CA ASN A 281 -12.08 6.45 -9.10
C ASN A 281 -12.01 8.00 -8.99
N PHE A 282 -13.07 8.71 -9.44
CA PHE A 282 -13.17 10.17 -9.24
C PHE A 282 -13.24 10.52 -7.76
N LEU A 283 -12.62 11.65 -7.38
CA LEU A 283 -12.62 12.17 -6.01
C LEU A 283 -14.03 12.55 -5.57
N GLU A 284 -14.54 11.87 -4.55
CA GLU A 284 -15.85 12.10 -3.95
C GLU A 284 -15.80 11.94 -2.43
N PRO A 285 -16.70 12.59 -1.67
CA PRO A 285 -16.81 12.37 -0.23
C PRO A 285 -17.13 10.91 0.10
N ASN A 286 -16.63 10.44 1.24
CA ASN A 286 -16.85 9.07 1.74
C ASN A 286 -16.50 7.97 0.73
N LYS A 287 -15.43 8.17 -0.04
CA LYS A 287 -14.93 7.24 -1.05
C LYS A 287 -13.49 6.85 -0.78
N ARG A 288 -13.19 5.56 -0.87
CA ARG A 288 -11.83 5.02 -0.76
C ARG A 288 -11.08 5.21 -2.07
N PRO A 289 -9.84 5.72 -2.07
CA PRO A 289 -9.02 5.82 -3.28
C PRO A 289 -8.55 4.45 -3.76
N TYR A 290 -8.15 4.36 -5.02
CA TYR A 290 -7.29 3.28 -5.49
C TYR A 290 -6.16 3.03 -4.50
N ASN A 291 -5.92 1.77 -4.14
CA ASN A 291 -4.95 1.40 -3.12
C ASN A 291 -3.89 0.43 -3.68
N THR A 292 -2.62 0.76 -3.48
CA THR A 292 -1.46 0.06 -4.06
C THR A 292 -0.95 -1.12 -3.22
N ILE A 293 -1.74 -1.65 -2.31
CA ILE A 293 -1.38 -2.84 -1.53
C ILE A 293 -1.78 -4.13 -2.25
N ILE A 294 -0.94 -5.16 -2.14
CA ILE A 294 -1.09 -6.50 -2.74
C ILE A 294 -0.61 -7.60 -1.77
N PRO A 295 -1.33 -7.85 -0.67
CA PRO A 295 -0.99 -8.95 0.25
C PRO A 295 -1.48 -10.28 -0.32
N CYS A 296 -0.61 -11.01 -1.00
CA CYS A 296 -0.91 -12.24 -1.73
C CYS A 296 -0.83 -13.49 -0.85
N MET A 297 -1.62 -14.51 -1.21
CA MET A 297 -1.49 -15.90 -0.74
C MET A 297 -1.64 -16.87 -1.92
N ILE A 298 -0.91 -17.99 -1.85
CA ILE A 298 -0.93 -19.08 -2.83
C ILE A 298 -1.19 -20.40 -2.10
#